data_5af246a3059ff0ea853fe6ef5d4e617c
#
_entry.id   5af246a3059ff0ea853fe6ef5d4e617c
#
_cell.length_a   1.000
_cell.length_b   1.000
_cell.length_c   1.000
_cell.angle_alpha   90.00
_cell.angle_beta   90.00
_cell.angle_gamma   90.00
#
_symmetry.space_group_name_H-M   'P 1'
#
loop_
_entity.id
_entity.type
_entity.pdbx_description
1 polymer ?
#
loop_
_entity_poly.entity_id
_entity_poly.type
_entity_poly.pdbx_seq_one_letter_code
_entity_poly.pdbx_strand_id
1 'polypeptide(L)'
;MDFRKIAAAAVSAALALALTACAQQEGSGNAGSGSGSDEYVLKVGEVQGALCHAPLQVAMEKGYLDDEGIKWERVDFGGSDIQAALGSGMIDCGFGLVGKFIQPIENGLNMVITSGMHTGCTKLLVRADSGIESVADLKGRTIGVSSLASSEAITAKRALNAAGVDISADGGEVAFAVYSTTDQPAALMNGAVDAISTPDPVATNAENEYGLKVLLDTAVTEPYASEYCCVSFVSSELAEKHPDIAAAFTRAVLKASAFVAENPEEAAQIQIDGEYVSGDARANAEILKGQVYSERSGRIRCAGERCC
;
A
#
# COMPACT_ATOMS: atom_id res chain seq x y z
N MET A 1 28.70 -49.19 31.47
CA MET A 1 28.76 -48.94 32.93
C MET A 1 27.52 -48.10 33.25
N ASP A 2 26.62 -48.79 33.95
CA ASP A 2 25.35 -48.28 34.44
C ASP A 2 25.56 -47.24 35.52
N PHE A 3 24.74 -46.16 35.47
CA PHE A 3 24.27 -45.54 36.68
C PHE A 3 22.80 -45.06 36.47
N ARG A 4 21.95 -46.03 36.70
CA ARG A 4 20.53 -45.85 37.05
C ARG A 4 20.44 -45.77 38.58
N LYS A 5 19.44 -44.96 38.99
CA LYS A 5 18.75 -44.99 40.30
C LYS A 5 19.33 -44.09 41.39
N ILE A 6 18.34 -43.45 41.98
CA ILE A 6 18.13 -42.93 43.37
C ILE A 6 17.74 -41.44 43.26
N ALA A 7 16.65 -40.91 43.79
CA ALA A 7 15.54 -41.41 44.59
C ALA A 7 14.40 -40.42 44.53
N ALA A 8 13.21 -40.91 44.63
CA ALA A 8 12.00 -40.18 44.96
C ALA A 8 11.88 -40.06 46.50
N ALA A 9 11.47 -38.90 46.99
CA ALA A 9 10.76 -38.70 48.28
C ALA A 9 10.38 -37.22 48.33
N ALA A 10 9.13 -36.85 48.11
CA ALA A 10 8.12 -36.68 49.15
C ALA A 10 8.35 -35.44 50.03
N VAL A 11 7.53 -34.39 49.87
CA VAL A 11 6.83 -33.78 51.01
C VAL A 11 5.50 -33.21 50.49
N SER A 12 4.43 -33.87 50.91
CA SER A 12 3.06 -33.38 50.85
C SER A 12 2.80 -32.53 52.08
N ALA A 13 1.76 -31.72 52.00
CA ALA A 13 1.00 -31.11 53.08
C ALA A 13 1.35 -29.68 53.51
N ALA A 14 0.50 -28.74 53.06
CA ALA A 14 -0.19 -27.79 53.92
C ALA A 14 -1.38 -27.17 53.17
N LEU A 15 -2.51 -27.88 53.27
CA LEU A 15 -3.86 -27.40 53.03
C LEU A 15 -4.46 -27.11 54.39
N ALA A 16 -4.76 -25.85 54.70
CA ALA A 16 -5.75 -25.50 55.73
C ALA A 16 -6.16 -24.02 55.67
N LEU A 17 -7.38 -23.78 55.29
CA LEU A 17 -8.40 -22.94 55.91
C LEU A 17 -8.09 -21.46 56.23
N ALA A 18 -8.77 -20.58 55.51
CA ALA A 18 -9.46 -19.43 56.09
C ALA A 18 -10.69 -19.07 55.21
N LEU A 19 -11.79 -19.77 55.48
CA LEU A 19 -13.16 -19.28 55.27
C LEU A 19 -13.53 -18.56 56.58
N THR A 20 -13.93 -17.29 56.47
CA THR A 20 -15.00 -16.60 57.20
C THR A 20 -14.75 -15.10 57.24
N ALA A 21 -15.58 -14.34 56.56
CA ALA A 21 -16.41 -13.31 57.18
C ALA A 21 -17.22 -12.57 56.11
N CYS A 22 -18.50 -12.95 56.01
CA CYS A 22 -19.52 -12.03 55.45
C CYS A 22 -19.75 -10.95 56.52
N ALA A 23 -19.68 -9.69 56.11
CA ALA A 23 -20.35 -8.61 56.80
C ALA A 23 -20.92 -7.68 55.71
N GLN A 24 -22.24 -7.62 55.67
CA GLN A 24 -23.04 -6.65 54.95
C GLN A 24 -22.68 -5.24 55.37
N GLN A 25 -22.46 -4.39 54.40
CA GLN A 25 -22.67 -2.96 54.57
C GLN A 25 -23.29 -2.39 53.29
N GLU A 26 -24.58 -2.11 53.37
CA GLU A 26 -25.30 -1.32 52.39
C GLU A 26 -24.75 0.12 52.46
N GLY A 27 -24.25 0.59 51.35
CA GLY A 27 -23.80 1.97 51.16
C GLY A 27 -23.98 2.35 49.69
N SER A 28 -25.06 3.08 49.45
CA SER A 28 -25.35 3.77 48.20
C SER A 28 -24.13 4.56 47.71
N GLY A 29 -23.66 4.29 46.52
CA GLY A 29 -22.55 5.03 45.90
C GLY A 29 -22.41 4.66 44.45
N ASN A 30 -22.99 5.49 43.63
CA ASN A 30 -22.67 5.81 42.24
C ASN A 30 -21.69 4.87 41.53
N ALA A 31 -22.20 3.89 40.79
CA ALA A 31 -21.41 3.07 39.89
C ALA A 31 -21.03 3.92 38.66
N GLY A 32 -19.92 4.63 38.78
CA GLY A 32 -19.16 5.06 37.61
C GLY A 32 -18.55 3.81 37.00
N SER A 33 -19.15 3.29 35.93
CA SER A 33 -18.53 2.32 35.03
C SER A 33 -17.30 2.94 34.41
N GLY A 34 -16.18 2.89 35.08
CA GLY A 34 -14.87 3.02 34.48
C GLY A 34 -14.53 1.72 33.77
N SER A 35 -15.17 1.45 32.67
CA SER A 35 -14.60 0.55 31.68
C SER A 35 -13.31 1.22 31.20
N GLY A 36 -12.18 0.79 31.68
CA GLY A 36 -10.90 1.02 31.04
C GLY A 36 -10.93 0.24 29.73
N SER A 37 -11.54 0.82 28.71
CA SER A 37 -11.29 0.39 27.35
C SER A 37 -9.83 0.74 27.09
N ASP A 38 -8.98 -0.26 26.95
CA ASP A 38 -7.68 -0.04 26.33
C ASP A 38 -7.99 0.67 25.02
N GLU A 39 -7.61 1.95 24.95
CA GLU A 39 -7.91 2.80 23.81
C GLU A 39 -7.17 2.24 22.61
N TYR A 40 -7.91 1.91 21.54
CA TYR A 40 -7.34 1.30 20.34
C TYR A 40 -6.31 2.23 19.69
N VAL A 41 -5.12 1.71 19.45
CA VAL A 41 -4.06 2.42 18.73
C VAL A 41 -3.97 1.87 17.32
N LEU A 42 -4.30 2.70 16.35
CA LEU A 42 -4.31 2.35 14.94
C LEU A 42 -2.88 2.21 14.41
N LYS A 43 -2.51 1.05 13.88
CA LYS A 43 -1.22 0.80 13.26
C LYS A 43 -1.25 1.16 11.78
N VAL A 44 -0.69 2.31 11.46
CA VAL A 44 -0.65 2.86 10.11
C VAL A 44 0.59 2.36 9.39
N GLY A 45 0.38 1.51 8.38
CA GLY A 45 1.48 0.95 7.59
C GLY A 45 2.01 1.95 6.57
N GLU A 46 3.33 2.17 6.58
CA GLU A 46 4.02 3.06 5.64
C GLU A 46 5.15 2.34 4.90
N VAL A 47 5.31 2.67 3.62
CA VAL A 47 6.36 2.17 2.73
C VAL A 47 7.21 3.33 2.24
N GLN A 48 8.48 3.34 2.62
CA GLN A 48 9.42 4.36 2.16
C GLN A 48 9.65 4.31 0.64
N GLY A 49 9.90 5.47 0.06
CA GLY A 49 10.19 5.64 -1.36
C GLY A 49 8.95 5.72 -2.26
N ALA A 50 7.75 5.66 -1.70
CA ALA A 50 6.50 5.71 -2.43
C ALA A 50 5.95 7.14 -2.50
N LEU A 51 6.26 7.86 -3.57
CA LEU A 51 5.77 9.22 -3.78
C LEU A 51 4.24 9.28 -3.81
N CYS A 52 3.60 8.26 -4.37
CA CYS A 52 2.15 8.13 -4.47
C CYS A 52 1.44 7.95 -3.11
N HIS A 53 2.19 7.73 -2.02
CA HIS A 53 1.65 7.69 -0.66
C HIS A 53 1.48 9.10 -0.04
N ALA A 54 1.72 10.17 -0.79
CA ALA A 54 1.58 11.55 -0.31
C ALA A 54 0.31 11.82 0.52
N PRO A 55 -0.90 11.34 0.14
CA PRO A 55 -2.08 11.57 0.98
C PRO A 55 -1.98 10.93 2.37
N LEU A 56 -1.41 9.73 2.50
CA LEU A 56 -1.23 9.10 3.81
C LEU A 56 -0.22 9.86 4.67
N GLN A 57 0.92 10.19 4.07
CA GLN A 57 2.01 10.89 4.73
C GLN A 57 1.59 12.31 5.17
N VAL A 58 0.87 13.03 4.30
CA VAL A 58 0.26 14.32 4.63
C VAL A 58 -0.78 14.18 5.75
N ALA A 59 -1.58 13.10 5.76
CA ALA A 59 -2.55 12.89 6.84
C ALA A 59 -1.88 12.73 8.21
N MET A 60 -0.73 12.04 8.24
CA MET A 60 0.09 11.89 9.44
C MET A 60 0.75 13.22 9.85
N GLU A 61 1.50 13.85 8.95
CA GLU A 61 2.32 15.03 9.26
C GLU A 61 1.49 16.30 9.52
N LYS A 62 0.33 16.45 8.90
CA LYS A 62 -0.57 17.58 9.16
C LYS A 62 -1.56 17.33 10.31
N GLY A 63 -1.44 16.18 11.01
CA GLY A 63 -2.28 15.84 12.15
C GLY A 63 -3.75 15.58 11.78
N TYR A 64 -4.06 15.19 10.53
CA TYR A 64 -5.44 14.91 10.15
C TYR A 64 -6.01 13.65 10.81
N LEU A 65 -5.14 12.70 11.20
CA LEU A 65 -5.54 11.54 12.01
C LEU A 65 -5.90 11.98 13.43
N ASP A 66 -5.10 12.90 14.00
CA ASP A 66 -5.34 13.45 15.34
C ASP A 66 -6.61 14.30 15.37
N ASP A 67 -6.89 15.09 14.31
CA ASP A 67 -8.13 15.87 14.14
C ASP A 67 -9.39 15.00 14.17
N GLU A 68 -9.27 13.74 13.70
CA GLU A 68 -10.36 12.74 13.74
C GLU A 68 -10.43 11.99 15.09
N GLY A 69 -9.56 12.33 16.05
CA GLY A 69 -9.50 11.71 17.36
C GLY A 69 -8.89 10.31 17.38
N ILE A 70 -8.12 9.94 16.35
CA ILE A 70 -7.48 8.64 16.25
C ILE A 70 -6.17 8.66 17.03
N LYS A 71 -5.98 7.69 17.95
CA LYS A 71 -4.66 7.34 18.43
C LYS A 71 -4.02 6.40 17.42
N TRP A 72 -2.82 6.71 16.98
CA TRP A 72 -2.16 5.95 15.94
C TRP A 72 -0.65 5.84 16.19
N GLU A 73 -0.06 4.85 15.54
CA GLU A 73 1.40 4.69 15.43
C GLU A 73 1.77 4.37 14.00
N ARG A 74 2.89 4.91 13.53
CA ARG A 74 3.48 4.58 12.24
C ARG A 74 4.23 3.26 12.33
N VAL A 75 3.99 2.37 11.39
CA VAL A 75 4.69 1.09 11.27
C VAL A 75 5.40 1.04 9.92
N ASP A 76 6.73 1.20 9.94
CA ASP A 76 7.58 1.03 8.78
C ASP A 76 7.94 -0.45 8.61
N PHE A 77 7.53 -1.07 7.52
CA PHE A 77 7.81 -2.49 7.27
C PHE A 77 8.78 -2.72 6.09
N GLY A 78 9.55 -1.70 5.72
CA GLY A 78 10.71 -1.79 4.82
C GLY A 78 10.38 -2.22 3.39
N GLY A 79 9.19 -1.91 2.88
CA GLY A 79 8.75 -2.34 1.54
C GLY A 79 8.49 -3.83 1.44
N SER A 80 8.56 -4.56 2.55
CA SER A 80 8.12 -5.95 2.67
C SER A 80 6.65 -6.07 2.24
N ASP A 81 6.23 -7.28 2.00
CA ASP A 81 4.89 -7.58 1.54
C ASP A 81 3.81 -6.97 2.46
N ILE A 82 3.15 -5.92 1.97
CA ILE A 82 2.05 -5.23 2.67
C ILE A 82 0.92 -6.21 3.02
N GLN A 83 0.74 -7.26 2.24
CA GLN A 83 -0.25 -8.30 2.44
C GLN A 83 0.12 -9.16 3.65
N ALA A 84 1.40 -9.51 3.79
CA ALA A 84 1.89 -10.23 4.95
C ALA A 84 1.82 -9.37 6.22
N ALA A 85 2.14 -8.08 6.14
CA ALA A 85 2.05 -7.15 7.26
C ALA A 85 0.60 -6.99 7.74
N LEU A 86 -0.36 -6.85 6.81
CA LEU A 86 -1.78 -6.78 7.12
C LEU A 86 -2.30 -8.11 7.65
N GLY A 87 -1.97 -9.21 6.98
CA GLY A 87 -2.42 -10.56 7.37
C GLY A 87 -1.92 -11.03 8.73
N SER A 88 -0.75 -10.54 9.17
CA SER A 88 -0.19 -10.83 10.50
C SER A 88 -0.68 -9.88 11.60
N GLY A 89 -1.45 -8.83 11.26
CA GLY A 89 -1.85 -7.78 12.20
C GLY A 89 -0.69 -6.85 12.61
N MET A 90 0.38 -6.81 11.83
CA MET A 90 1.47 -5.84 12.02
C MET A 90 0.99 -4.43 11.72
N ILE A 91 0.11 -4.27 10.73
CA ILE A 91 -0.56 -3.03 10.36
C ILE A 91 -2.07 -3.23 10.32
N ASP A 92 -2.82 -2.17 10.58
CA ASP A 92 -4.29 -2.17 10.52
C ASP A 92 -4.82 -1.50 9.26
N CYS A 93 -4.07 -0.55 8.72
CA CYS A 93 -4.46 0.24 7.56
C CYS A 93 -3.22 0.72 6.79
N GLY A 94 -3.44 1.26 5.61
CA GLY A 94 -2.38 1.81 4.79
C GLY A 94 -2.84 2.17 3.39
N PHE A 95 -1.86 2.32 2.52
CA PHE A 95 -2.00 2.64 1.10
C PHE A 95 -1.32 1.59 0.23
N GLY A 96 -1.74 1.49 -1.02
CA GLY A 96 -1.02 0.69 -2.00
C GLY A 96 -1.68 0.67 -3.36
N LEU A 97 -0.92 0.13 -4.32
CA LEU A 97 -1.35 -0.06 -5.69
C LEU A 97 -2.45 -1.13 -5.75
N VAL A 98 -3.63 -0.78 -6.26
CA VAL A 98 -4.82 -1.66 -6.27
C VAL A 98 -4.56 -3.01 -6.93
N GLY A 99 -3.76 -3.05 -7.99
CA GLY A 99 -3.44 -4.29 -8.70
C GLY A 99 -2.81 -5.37 -7.83
N LYS A 100 -2.07 -4.98 -6.79
CA LYS A 100 -1.46 -5.94 -5.85
C LYS A 100 -2.47 -6.65 -4.95
N PHE A 101 -3.66 -6.09 -4.76
CA PHE A 101 -4.62 -6.57 -3.76
C PHE A 101 -5.72 -7.44 -4.33
N ILE A 102 -6.05 -7.32 -5.62
CA ILE A 102 -7.21 -8.00 -6.22
C ILE A 102 -7.11 -9.51 -6.02
N GLN A 103 -6.05 -10.15 -6.48
CA GLN A 103 -5.89 -11.60 -6.35
C GLN A 103 -5.74 -12.08 -4.89
N PRO A 104 -4.96 -11.41 -4.01
CA PRO A 104 -4.94 -11.74 -2.58
C PRO A 104 -6.30 -11.63 -1.89
N ILE A 105 -7.12 -10.62 -2.21
CA ILE A 105 -8.48 -10.49 -1.67
C ILE A 105 -9.35 -11.66 -2.14
N GLU A 106 -9.30 -12.04 -3.42
CA GLU A 106 -9.97 -13.22 -3.94
C GLU A 106 -9.51 -14.52 -3.24
N ASN A 107 -8.26 -14.57 -2.80
CA ASN A 107 -7.67 -15.68 -2.06
C ASN A 107 -7.90 -15.58 -0.53
N GLY A 108 -8.71 -14.64 -0.06
CA GLY A 108 -9.11 -14.52 1.34
C GLY A 108 -8.24 -13.60 2.18
N LEU A 109 -7.47 -12.68 1.60
CA LEU A 109 -6.82 -11.61 2.36
C LEU A 109 -7.90 -10.76 3.06
N ASN A 110 -7.81 -10.66 4.38
CA ASN A 110 -8.73 -9.89 5.21
C ASN A 110 -8.47 -8.38 5.08
N MET A 111 -8.93 -7.80 3.99
CA MET A 111 -8.75 -6.39 3.63
C MET A 111 -10.05 -5.80 3.10
N VAL A 112 -10.32 -4.56 3.49
CA VAL A 112 -11.38 -3.72 2.94
C VAL A 112 -10.75 -2.50 2.28
N ILE A 113 -10.99 -2.30 0.99
CA ILE A 113 -10.62 -1.07 0.29
C ILE A 113 -11.63 0.00 0.67
N THR A 114 -11.16 1.09 1.26
CA THR A 114 -12.02 2.16 1.80
C THR A 114 -12.21 3.30 0.82
N SER A 115 -11.21 3.62 -0.01
CA SER A 115 -11.33 4.64 -1.05
C SER A 115 -10.28 4.45 -2.14
N GLY A 116 -10.60 4.90 -3.36
CA GLY A 116 -9.60 5.24 -4.36
C GLY A 116 -8.91 6.54 -3.98
N MET A 117 -7.63 6.69 -4.25
CA MET A 117 -6.86 7.84 -3.80
C MET A 117 -6.40 8.74 -4.93
N HIS A 118 -5.81 8.17 -5.96
CA HIS A 118 -5.42 8.89 -7.17
C HIS A 118 -5.32 7.96 -8.38
N THR A 119 -5.35 8.56 -9.56
CA THR A 119 -5.10 7.87 -10.84
C THR A 119 -3.63 8.01 -11.22
N GLY A 120 -3.15 7.14 -12.11
CA GLY A 120 -1.80 7.24 -12.72
C GLY A 120 -0.67 7.11 -11.71
N CYS A 121 0.34 6.41 -12.00
CA CYS A 121 1.66 6.41 -11.36
C CYS A 121 2.58 5.36 -11.97
N THR A 122 2.18 4.74 -13.06
CA THR A 122 2.96 3.69 -13.72
C THR A 122 3.18 4.05 -15.18
N LYS A 123 4.43 3.92 -15.63
CA LYS A 123 4.77 4.07 -17.05
C LYS A 123 5.39 2.80 -17.59
N LEU A 124 5.15 2.54 -18.88
CA LEU A 124 5.84 1.53 -19.69
C LEU A 124 6.82 2.27 -20.60
N LEU A 125 8.11 2.06 -20.37
CA LEU A 125 9.18 2.84 -20.94
C LEU A 125 10.12 1.94 -21.76
N VAL A 126 10.64 2.50 -22.88
CA VAL A 126 11.67 1.88 -23.71
C VAL A 126 12.77 2.89 -24.03
N ARG A 127 13.92 2.42 -24.46
CA ARG A 127 14.95 3.33 -24.99
C ARG A 127 14.45 4.01 -26.27
N ALA A 128 14.76 5.28 -26.45
CA ALA A 128 14.35 6.04 -27.62
C ALA A 128 14.91 5.47 -28.95
N ASP A 129 16.06 4.82 -28.88
CA ASP A 129 16.74 4.20 -30.02
C ASP A 129 16.39 2.73 -30.26
N SER A 130 15.45 2.16 -29.49
CA SER A 130 15.08 0.74 -29.53
C SER A 130 14.35 0.29 -30.80
N GLY A 131 13.79 1.23 -31.55
CA GLY A 131 12.89 0.93 -32.66
C GLY A 131 11.52 0.41 -32.27
N ILE A 132 11.20 0.38 -30.96
CA ILE A 132 9.89 0.01 -30.43
C ILE A 132 9.01 1.25 -30.40
N GLU A 133 7.92 1.24 -31.17
CA GLU A 133 7.04 2.41 -31.34
C GLU A 133 5.73 2.29 -30.58
N SER A 134 5.30 1.05 -30.30
CA SER A 134 4.01 0.75 -29.66
C SER A 134 4.12 -0.43 -28.70
N VAL A 135 3.07 -0.65 -27.89
CA VAL A 135 2.97 -1.81 -27.00
C VAL A 135 2.97 -3.14 -27.79
N ALA A 136 2.43 -3.15 -29.01
CA ALA A 136 2.41 -4.35 -29.85
C ALA A 136 3.83 -4.78 -30.29
N ASP A 137 4.78 -3.84 -30.40
CA ASP A 137 6.16 -4.14 -30.79
C ASP A 137 6.98 -4.81 -29.68
N LEU A 138 6.37 -4.96 -28.49
CA LEU A 138 6.96 -5.71 -27.38
C LEU A 138 6.85 -7.23 -27.54
N LYS A 139 6.18 -7.71 -28.58
CA LYS A 139 6.17 -9.13 -28.94
C LYS A 139 7.60 -9.65 -29.16
N GLY A 140 7.95 -10.76 -28.49
CA GLY A 140 9.30 -11.34 -28.49
C GLY A 140 10.31 -10.59 -27.62
N ARG A 141 9.88 -9.62 -26.81
CA ARG A 141 10.71 -8.77 -25.95
C ARG A 141 10.64 -9.15 -24.49
N THR A 142 11.54 -8.58 -23.71
CA THR A 142 11.60 -8.76 -22.25
C THR A 142 11.26 -7.46 -21.54
N ILE A 143 10.32 -7.52 -20.59
CA ILE A 143 9.91 -6.36 -19.77
C ILE A 143 10.42 -6.53 -18.34
N GLY A 144 11.15 -5.53 -17.84
CA GLY A 144 11.56 -5.45 -16.43
C GLY A 144 10.39 -5.00 -15.54
N VAL A 145 10.18 -5.73 -14.43
CA VAL A 145 9.14 -5.45 -13.43
C VAL A 145 9.69 -5.74 -12.03
N SER A 146 9.05 -5.21 -10.97
CA SER A 146 9.53 -5.45 -9.60
C SER A 146 9.18 -6.85 -9.08
N SER A 147 8.08 -7.42 -9.55
CA SER A 147 7.69 -8.82 -9.37
C SER A 147 6.66 -9.21 -10.42
N LEU A 148 6.46 -10.51 -10.66
CA LEU A 148 5.48 -11.00 -11.64
C LEU A 148 4.01 -10.73 -11.24
N ALA A 149 3.77 -10.45 -9.95
CA ALA A 149 2.47 -10.11 -9.37
C ALA A 149 2.37 -8.62 -8.99
N SER A 150 3.33 -7.79 -9.37
CA SER A 150 3.31 -6.36 -9.09
C SER A 150 2.25 -5.63 -9.92
N SER A 151 1.80 -4.47 -9.44
CA SER A 151 0.82 -3.66 -10.16
C SER A 151 1.32 -3.21 -11.52
N GLU A 152 2.59 -2.86 -11.63
CA GLU A 152 3.22 -2.48 -12.89
C GLU A 152 3.31 -3.66 -13.87
N ALA A 153 3.54 -4.89 -13.39
CA ALA A 153 3.47 -6.09 -14.22
C ALA A 153 2.04 -6.34 -14.73
N ILE A 154 1.05 -6.13 -13.88
CA ILE A 154 -0.37 -6.25 -14.24
C ILE A 154 -0.73 -5.17 -15.26
N THR A 155 -0.27 -3.94 -15.08
CA THR A 155 -0.47 -2.84 -16.04
C THR A 155 0.13 -3.18 -17.40
N ALA A 156 1.38 -3.66 -17.44
CA ALA A 156 2.03 -4.10 -18.69
C ALA A 156 1.26 -5.24 -19.36
N LYS A 157 0.84 -6.27 -18.59
CA LYS A 157 0.05 -7.39 -19.10
C LYS A 157 -1.30 -6.94 -19.68
N ARG A 158 -1.99 -6.01 -19.00
CA ARG A 158 -3.25 -5.43 -19.52
C ARG A 158 -3.03 -4.70 -20.84
N ALA A 159 -1.97 -3.89 -20.92
CA ALA A 159 -1.63 -3.15 -22.14
C ALA A 159 -1.28 -4.09 -23.30
N LEU A 160 -0.48 -5.12 -23.06
CA LEU A 160 -0.14 -6.15 -24.04
C LEU A 160 -1.37 -6.89 -24.54
N ASN A 161 -2.23 -7.34 -23.64
CA ASN A 161 -3.48 -8.02 -24.00
C ASN A 161 -4.39 -7.11 -24.84
N ALA A 162 -4.51 -5.84 -24.48
CA ALA A 162 -5.27 -4.86 -25.27
C ALA A 162 -4.66 -4.61 -26.67
N ALA A 163 -3.34 -4.75 -26.80
CA ALA A 163 -2.62 -4.68 -28.08
C ALA A 163 -2.64 -6.02 -28.88
N GLY A 164 -3.33 -7.06 -28.38
CA GLY A 164 -3.43 -8.36 -29.04
C GLY A 164 -2.18 -9.24 -28.90
N VAL A 165 -1.31 -8.95 -27.93
CA VAL A 165 -0.11 -9.74 -27.65
C VAL A 165 -0.47 -10.82 -26.61
N ASP A 166 -0.11 -12.07 -26.87
CA ASP A 166 -0.38 -13.19 -25.97
C ASP A 166 0.49 -13.09 -24.71
N ILE A 167 -0.17 -13.07 -23.55
CA ILE A 167 0.45 -13.01 -22.21
C ILE A 167 0.23 -14.29 -21.40
N SER A 168 -0.17 -15.39 -22.04
CA SER A 168 -0.42 -16.66 -21.37
C SER A 168 0.85 -17.19 -20.67
N ALA A 169 0.67 -17.92 -19.57
CA ALA A 169 1.79 -18.47 -18.82
C ALA A 169 2.58 -19.53 -19.63
N ASP A 170 1.87 -20.28 -20.47
CA ASP A 170 2.40 -21.36 -21.28
C ASP A 170 2.53 -20.94 -22.75
N GLY A 171 3.56 -20.15 -23.06
CA GLY A 171 3.87 -19.76 -24.45
C GLY A 171 3.53 -18.32 -24.79
N GLY A 172 3.37 -17.45 -23.81
CA GLY A 172 3.21 -16.02 -24.04
C GLY A 172 4.33 -15.41 -24.87
N GLU A 173 3.97 -14.37 -25.61
CA GLU A 173 4.87 -13.75 -26.60
C GLU A 173 5.83 -12.72 -25.99
N VAL A 174 5.76 -12.48 -24.66
CA VAL A 174 6.58 -11.52 -23.92
C VAL A 174 7.16 -12.17 -22.68
N ALA A 175 8.45 -11.98 -22.43
CA ALA A 175 9.11 -12.38 -21.21
C ALA A 175 9.05 -11.26 -20.14
N PHE A 176 8.97 -11.65 -18.87
CA PHE A 176 9.09 -10.72 -17.74
C PHE A 176 10.32 -11.08 -16.91
N ALA A 177 11.16 -10.08 -16.62
CA ALA A 177 12.34 -10.21 -15.79
C ALA A 177 12.20 -9.36 -14.52
N VAL A 178 12.60 -9.93 -13.37
CA VAL A 178 12.43 -9.27 -12.07
C VAL A 178 13.69 -8.49 -11.71
N TYR A 179 13.52 -7.18 -11.50
CA TYR A 179 14.53 -6.24 -11.02
C TYR A 179 13.91 -5.36 -9.93
N SER A 180 14.68 -4.97 -8.92
CA SER A 180 14.19 -3.95 -7.99
C SER A 180 13.75 -2.70 -8.78
N THR A 181 12.74 -1.98 -8.29
CA THR A 181 12.24 -0.78 -8.98
C THR A 181 13.36 0.20 -9.33
N THR A 182 14.32 0.37 -8.41
CA THR A 182 15.50 1.26 -8.59
C THR A 182 16.51 0.74 -9.61
N ASP A 183 16.58 -0.58 -9.86
CA ASP A 183 17.53 -1.16 -10.80
C ASP A 183 16.99 -1.29 -12.22
N GLN A 184 15.67 -1.15 -12.40
CA GLN A 184 15.01 -1.29 -13.70
C GLN A 184 15.57 -0.33 -14.77
N PRO A 185 15.80 0.99 -14.48
CA PRO A 185 16.37 1.89 -15.47
C PRO A 185 17.77 1.44 -15.94
N ALA A 186 18.62 1.00 -15.02
CA ALA A 186 19.94 0.48 -15.36
C ALA A 186 19.85 -0.81 -16.21
N ALA A 187 18.93 -1.72 -15.90
CA ALA A 187 18.70 -2.94 -16.67
C ALA A 187 18.25 -2.63 -18.10
N LEU A 188 17.39 -1.62 -18.29
CA LEU A 188 16.96 -1.14 -19.60
C LEU A 188 18.13 -0.54 -20.40
N MET A 189 18.90 0.35 -19.76
CA MET A 189 20.02 1.03 -20.42
C MET A 189 21.15 0.07 -20.81
N ASN A 190 21.37 -0.98 -20.03
CA ASN A 190 22.37 -2.02 -20.31
C ASN A 190 21.88 -3.07 -21.32
N GLY A 191 20.60 -3.00 -21.76
CA GLY A 191 20.02 -3.95 -22.69
C GLY A 191 19.70 -5.31 -22.07
N ALA A 192 19.65 -5.43 -20.76
CA ALA A 192 19.22 -6.65 -20.06
C ALA A 192 17.71 -6.89 -20.21
N VAL A 193 16.96 -5.83 -20.43
CA VAL A 193 15.54 -5.83 -20.80
C VAL A 193 15.29 -4.85 -21.93
N ASP A 194 14.22 -5.06 -22.71
CA ASP A 194 13.84 -4.19 -23.83
C ASP A 194 12.91 -3.05 -23.41
N ALA A 195 12.15 -3.26 -22.34
CA ALA A 195 11.24 -2.30 -21.75
C ALA A 195 11.25 -2.43 -20.21
N ILE A 196 10.77 -1.41 -19.54
CA ILE A 196 10.46 -1.45 -18.10
C ILE A 196 9.04 -0.97 -17.86
N SER A 197 8.34 -1.63 -16.94
CA SER A 197 7.09 -1.13 -16.38
C SER A 197 7.36 -0.78 -14.91
N THR A 198 7.28 0.50 -14.59
CA THR A 198 7.77 1.00 -13.29
C THR A 198 6.91 2.14 -12.76
N PRO A 199 6.75 2.26 -11.44
CA PRO A 199 5.99 3.36 -10.84
C PRO A 199 6.85 4.62 -10.68
N ASP A 200 6.16 5.75 -10.46
CA ASP A 200 6.79 6.99 -10.04
C ASP A 200 7.29 6.91 -8.57
N PRO A 201 8.38 7.63 -8.25
CA PRO A 201 9.09 8.61 -9.07
C PRO A 201 10.12 8.03 -10.03
N VAL A 202 10.38 6.72 -9.98
CA VAL A 202 11.43 6.07 -10.80
C VAL A 202 11.11 6.21 -12.29
N ALA A 203 9.84 6.06 -12.67
CA ALA A 203 9.41 6.18 -14.06
C ALA A 203 9.77 7.54 -14.66
N THR A 204 9.31 8.62 -14.04
CA THR A 204 9.54 9.99 -14.51
C THR A 204 11.01 10.39 -14.42
N ASN A 205 11.71 9.98 -13.35
CA ASN A 205 13.14 10.26 -13.23
C ASN A 205 13.94 9.57 -14.33
N ALA A 206 13.66 8.31 -14.64
CA ALA A 206 14.33 7.56 -15.71
C ALA A 206 14.00 8.14 -17.10
N GLU A 207 12.74 8.52 -17.34
CA GLU A 207 12.34 9.21 -18.58
C GLU A 207 13.17 10.46 -18.81
N ASN A 208 13.29 11.31 -17.78
CA ASN A 208 14.02 12.58 -17.86
C ASN A 208 15.55 12.39 -17.96
N GLU A 209 16.11 11.46 -17.17
CA GLU A 209 17.56 11.25 -17.11
C GLU A 209 18.10 10.62 -18.40
N TYR A 210 17.40 9.62 -18.94
CA TYR A 210 17.87 8.83 -20.08
C TYR A 210 17.16 9.17 -21.39
N GLY A 211 16.21 10.10 -21.41
CA GLY A 211 15.42 10.44 -22.58
C GLY A 211 14.61 9.26 -23.10
N LEU A 212 14.01 8.49 -22.20
CA LEU A 212 13.25 7.29 -22.56
C LEU A 212 11.95 7.65 -23.28
N LYS A 213 11.51 6.74 -24.15
CA LYS A 213 10.23 6.84 -24.83
C LYS A 213 9.14 6.18 -23.98
N VAL A 214 8.04 6.90 -23.79
CA VAL A 214 6.85 6.40 -23.08
C VAL A 214 5.94 5.68 -24.08
N LEU A 215 5.69 4.39 -23.87
CA LEU A 215 4.70 3.62 -24.63
C LEU A 215 3.32 3.68 -23.98
N LEU A 216 3.29 3.78 -22.64
CA LEU A 216 2.08 3.90 -21.85
C LEU A 216 2.37 4.75 -20.62
N ASP A 217 1.53 5.74 -20.37
CA ASP A 217 1.47 6.47 -19.11
C ASP A 217 0.05 6.35 -18.54
N THR A 218 -0.07 5.73 -17.40
CA THR A 218 -1.39 5.50 -16.76
C THR A 218 -2.05 6.78 -16.26
N ALA A 219 -1.33 7.89 -16.19
CA ALA A 219 -1.90 9.18 -15.83
C ALA A 219 -2.73 9.82 -16.96
N VAL A 220 -2.39 9.50 -18.22
CA VAL A 220 -2.99 10.17 -19.38
C VAL A 220 -3.58 9.21 -20.42
N THR A 221 -3.31 7.91 -20.33
CA THR A 221 -3.77 6.92 -21.31
C THR A 221 -5.03 6.21 -20.83
N GLU A 222 -6.12 6.30 -21.61
CA GLU A 222 -7.33 5.53 -21.31
C GLU A 222 -7.15 4.03 -21.60
N PRO A 223 -7.80 3.13 -20.81
CA PRO A 223 -8.74 3.43 -19.71
C PRO A 223 -8.08 3.75 -18.37
N TYR A 224 -6.75 3.68 -18.24
CA TYR A 224 -6.02 3.78 -16.98
C TYR A 224 -6.16 5.17 -16.33
N ALA A 225 -6.24 6.24 -17.14
CA ALA A 225 -6.38 7.60 -16.65
C ALA A 225 -7.69 7.83 -15.88
N SER A 226 -8.70 7.01 -16.16
CA SER A 226 -9.99 7.02 -15.46
C SER A 226 -10.09 6.01 -14.33
N GLU A 227 -9.03 5.24 -14.05
CA GLU A 227 -9.00 4.20 -13.03
C GLU A 227 -8.10 4.61 -11.85
N TYR A 228 -8.53 4.29 -10.64
CA TYR A 228 -7.65 4.47 -9.48
C TYR A 228 -6.47 3.52 -9.53
N CYS A 229 -5.27 4.08 -9.43
CA CYS A 229 -4.00 3.37 -9.33
C CYS A 229 -3.75 2.95 -7.87
N CYS A 230 -3.89 3.90 -6.94
CA CYS A 230 -3.70 3.68 -5.52
C CYS A 230 -5.01 3.76 -4.75
N VAL A 231 -5.10 2.94 -3.71
CA VAL A 231 -6.25 2.85 -2.81
C VAL A 231 -5.80 2.92 -1.36
N SER A 232 -6.68 3.43 -0.50
CA SER A 232 -6.59 3.26 0.94
C SER A 232 -7.30 1.98 1.34
N PHE A 233 -6.79 1.33 2.37
CA PHE A 233 -7.37 0.09 2.89
C PHE A 233 -7.29 0.03 4.41
N VAL A 234 -8.14 -0.81 4.98
CA VAL A 234 -8.10 -1.22 6.38
C VAL A 234 -8.18 -2.74 6.46
N SER A 235 -7.77 -3.33 7.59
CA SER A 235 -8.04 -4.73 7.87
C SER A 235 -9.56 -4.98 8.01
N SER A 236 -10.03 -6.17 7.62
CA SER A 236 -11.44 -6.54 7.84
C SER A 236 -11.78 -6.52 9.33
N GLU A 237 -10.82 -6.87 10.19
CA GLU A 237 -10.99 -6.84 11.64
C GLU A 237 -11.25 -5.41 12.14
N LEU A 238 -10.48 -4.42 11.66
CA LEU A 238 -10.71 -3.00 11.99
C LEU A 238 -12.09 -2.54 11.51
N ALA A 239 -12.45 -2.88 10.28
CA ALA A 239 -13.74 -2.49 9.71
C ALA A 239 -14.94 -3.07 10.47
N GLU A 240 -14.82 -4.29 11.00
CA GLU A 240 -15.86 -4.99 11.74
C GLU A 240 -15.95 -4.56 13.20
N LYS A 241 -14.79 -4.46 13.88
CA LYS A 241 -14.75 -4.21 15.35
C LYS A 241 -14.70 -2.71 15.70
N HIS A 242 -14.12 -1.90 14.84
CA HIS A 242 -13.91 -0.45 15.04
C HIS A 242 -14.29 0.34 13.78
N PRO A 243 -15.54 0.23 13.28
CA PRO A 243 -15.97 0.89 12.03
C PRO A 243 -15.89 2.42 12.10
N ASP A 244 -15.99 3.01 13.27
CA ASP A 244 -15.80 4.43 13.55
C ASP A 244 -14.36 4.87 13.29
N ILE A 245 -13.36 4.09 13.73
CA ILE A 245 -11.94 4.35 13.49
C ILE A 245 -11.61 4.15 11.99
N ALA A 246 -12.13 3.09 11.36
CA ALA A 246 -11.96 2.86 9.93
C ALA A 246 -12.53 4.01 9.08
N ALA A 247 -13.71 4.54 9.47
CA ALA A 247 -14.32 5.69 8.81
C ALA A 247 -13.53 6.98 9.06
N ALA A 248 -13.04 7.20 10.28
CA ALA A 248 -12.23 8.34 10.64
C ALA A 248 -10.90 8.35 9.86
N PHE A 249 -10.20 7.22 9.80
CA PHE A 249 -9.01 7.05 8.95
C PHE A 249 -9.30 7.41 7.49
N THR A 250 -10.39 6.90 6.94
CA THR A 250 -10.77 7.18 5.56
C THR A 250 -11.03 8.67 5.32
N ARG A 251 -11.70 9.37 6.25
CA ARG A 251 -11.92 10.84 6.15
C ARG A 251 -10.61 11.61 6.22
N ALA A 252 -9.70 11.23 7.13
CA ALA A 252 -8.40 11.89 7.27
C ALA A 252 -7.59 11.80 5.97
N VAL A 253 -7.49 10.60 5.36
CA VAL A 253 -6.72 10.42 4.12
C VAL A 253 -7.40 11.06 2.91
N LEU A 254 -8.73 11.14 2.85
CA LEU A 254 -9.45 11.89 1.81
C LEU A 254 -9.24 13.40 1.94
N LYS A 255 -9.22 13.93 3.17
CA LYS A 255 -8.87 15.33 3.44
C LYS A 255 -7.45 15.63 2.97
N ALA A 256 -6.52 14.72 3.24
CA ALA A 256 -5.13 14.84 2.79
C ALA A 256 -4.99 14.71 1.27
N SER A 257 -5.77 13.84 0.63
CA SER A 257 -5.81 13.71 -0.83
C SER A 257 -6.20 15.04 -1.51
N ALA A 258 -7.23 15.71 -1.00
CA ALA A 258 -7.62 17.05 -1.47
C ALA A 258 -6.50 18.08 -1.24
N PHE A 259 -5.83 18.01 -0.08
CA PHE A 259 -4.71 18.91 0.21
C PHE A 259 -3.55 18.72 -0.78
N VAL A 260 -3.17 17.46 -1.09
CA VAL A 260 -2.10 17.15 -2.07
C VAL A 260 -2.45 17.70 -3.46
N ALA A 261 -3.70 17.55 -3.89
CA ALA A 261 -4.17 18.09 -5.17
C ALA A 261 -4.04 19.63 -5.25
N GLU A 262 -4.34 20.33 -4.15
CA GLU A 262 -4.33 21.77 -4.08
C GLU A 262 -2.93 22.36 -3.79
N ASN A 263 -2.06 21.59 -3.11
CA ASN A 263 -0.76 22.05 -2.59
C ASN A 263 0.36 21.04 -2.86
N PRO A 264 0.60 20.66 -4.13
CA PRO A 264 1.56 19.60 -4.46
C PRO A 264 3.01 19.94 -4.07
N GLU A 265 3.40 21.24 -4.08
CA GLU A 265 4.72 21.67 -3.64
C GLU A 265 4.91 21.47 -2.13
N GLU A 266 3.92 21.85 -1.33
CA GLU A 266 3.96 21.64 0.13
C GLU A 266 3.91 20.15 0.45
N ALA A 267 3.08 19.38 -0.25
CA ALA A 267 3.01 17.92 -0.08
C ALA A 267 4.35 17.24 -0.38
N ALA A 268 5.02 17.61 -1.48
CA ALA A 268 6.34 17.09 -1.82
C ALA A 268 7.40 17.47 -0.76
N GLN A 269 7.33 18.69 -0.23
CA GLN A 269 8.25 19.13 0.83
C GLN A 269 8.00 18.35 2.14
N ILE A 270 6.74 18.12 2.52
CA ILE A 270 6.37 17.27 3.67
C ILE A 270 6.98 15.88 3.52
N GLN A 271 6.91 15.28 2.32
CA GLN A 271 7.47 13.96 2.08
C GLN A 271 9.00 13.93 2.23
N ILE A 272 9.70 14.98 1.81
CA ILE A 272 11.16 15.11 1.96
C ILE A 272 11.53 15.32 3.42
N ASP A 273 10.85 16.25 4.11
CA ASP A 273 11.15 16.60 5.51
C ASP A 273 10.87 15.42 6.46
N GLY A 274 9.84 14.63 6.16
CA GLY A 274 9.47 13.41 6.88
C GLY A 274 10.29 12.17 6.50
N GLU A 275 11.29 12.32 5.62
CA GLU A 275 12.15 11.22 5.12
C GLU A 275 11.37 10.07 4.44
N TYR A 276 10.17 10.36 3.91
CA TYR A 276 9.35 9.37 3.21
C TYR A 276 9.89 9.06 1.82
N VAL A 277 10.36 10.09 1.11
CA VAL A 277 10.96 9.98 -0.21
C VAL A 277 12.24 10.80 -0.27
N SER A 278 13.10 10.46 -1.19
CA SER A 278 14.32 11.21 -1.48
C SER A 278 14.18 12.01 -2.78
N GLY A 279 15.18 12.85 -3.07
CA GLY A 279 15.27 13.60 -4.31
C GLY A 279 14.93 15.08 -4.16
N ASP A 280 14.61 15.72 -5.26
CA ASP A 280 14.28 17.14 -5.31
C ASP A 280 12.78 17.36 -5.11
N ALA A 281 12.41 18.15 -4.11
CA ALA A 281 11.00 18.41 -3.76
C ALA A 281 10.21 19.02 -4.94
N ARG A 282 10.85 19.84 -5.78
CA ARG A 282 10.20 20.46 -6.93
C ARG A 282 9.91 19.42 -8.03
N ALA A 283 10.88 18.52 -8.27
CA ALA A 283 10.68 17.43 -9.22
C ALA A 283 9.56 16.49 -8.75
N ASN A 284 9.54 16.16 -7.46
CA ASN A 284 8.48 15.35 -6.85
C ASN A 284 7.11 16.06 -6.95
N ALA A 285 7.05 17.38 -6.74
CA ALA A 285 5.83 18.16 -6.88
C ALA A 285 5.25 18.11 -8.31
N GLU A 286 6.09 18.17 -9.34
CA GLU A 286 5.62 18.06 -10.73
C GLU A 286 4.99 16.69 -11.01
N ILE A 287 5.52 15.62 -10.41
CA ILE A 287 4.93 14.28 -10.51
C ILE A 287 3.55 14.25 -9.80
N LEU A 288 3.46 14.82 -8.59
CA LEU A 288 2.19 14.89 -7.85
C LEU A 288 1.12 15.67 -8.61
N LYS A 289 1.50 16.77 -9.29
CA LYS A 289 0.58 17.56 -10.16
C LYS A 289 0.00 16.76 -11.31
N GLY A 290 0.74 15.78 -11.82
CA GLY A 290 0.31 14.91 -12.92
C GLY A 290 -0.74 13.87 -12.53
N GLN A 291 -1.01 13.71 -11.24
CA GLN A 291 -1.97 12.73 -10.71
C GLN A 291 -3.33 13.37 -10.45
N VAL A 292 -4.41 12.63 -10.71
CA VAL A 292 -5.77 13.06 -10.38
C VAL A 292 -6.18 12.43 -9.06
N TYR A 293 -6.42 13.27 -8.06
CA TYR A 293 -6.73 12.85 -6.70
C TYR A 293 -8.23 12.71 -6.46
N SER A 294 -8.60 11.82 -5.53
CA SER A 294 -9.99 11.64 -5.11
C SER A 294 -10.53 12.92 -4.46
N GLU A 295 -11.68 13.35 -4.95
CA GLU A 295 -12.48 14.34 -4.26
C GLU A 295 -13.22 13.70 -3.08
N ARG A 296 -13.77 14.55 -2.18
CA ARG A 296 -14.41 14.20 -0.90
C ARG A 296 -15.47 13.08 -0.92
N SER A 297 -15.87 12.59 -2.07
CA SER A 297 -16.94 11.57 -2.17
C SER A 297 -16.43 10.13 -2.25
N GLY A 298 -15.13 9.90 -2.41
CA GLY A 298 -14.53 8.55 -2.38
C GLY A 298 -15.15 7.50 -3.30
N ARG A 299 -15.95 7.89 -4.30
CA ARG A 299 -16.65 6.95 -5.16
C ARG A 299 -15.67 6.36 -6.17
N ILE A 300 -15.37 5.08 -5.98
CA ILE A 300 -14.77 4.27 -7.05
C ILE A 300 -15.84 4.14 -8.15
N ARG A 301 -15.59 4.69 -9.33
CA ARG A 301 -16.39 4.37 -10.51
C ARG A 301 -15.93 3.00 -11.02
N CYS A 302 -16.68 1.98 -10.65
CA CYS A 302 -16.54 0.69 -11.29
C CYS A 302 -17.17 0.76 -12.69
N ALA A 303 -16.41 0.39 -13.71
CA ALA A 303 -16.95 0.13 -15.04
C ALA A 303 -17.65 -1.23 -15.00
N GLY A 304 -18.97 -1.24 -14.72
CA GLY A 304 -19.81 -2.43 -14.69
C GLY A 304 -20.53 -2.68 -13.36
N GLU A 305 -21.71 -3.30 -13.43
CA GLU A 305 -22.71 -3.42 -12.38
C GLU A 305 -22.35 -4.30 -11.16
N ARG A 306 -21.08 -4.60 -10.92
CA ARG A 306 -20.63 -5.46 -9.81
C ARG A 306 -19.40 -4.90 -9.11
N CYS A 307 -19.64 -3.91 -8.24
CA CYS A 307 -18.77 -3.62 -7.12
C CYS A 307 -19.63 -3.66 -5.86
N CYS A 308 -19.47 -4.69 -5.09
CA CYS A 308 -20.02 -4.77 -3.72
C CYS A 308 -19.04 -4.15 -2.77
#